data_1827504fe4aa6de86fe1a89be902e181
#
_entry.id   1827504fe4aa6de86fe1a89be902e181
#
_cell.length_a   1.000
_cell.length_b   1.000
_cell.length_c   1.000
_cell.angle_alpha   90.00
_cell.angle_beta   90.00
_cell.angle_gamma   90.00
#
_symmetry.space_group_name_H-M   'P 1'
#
loop_
_entity.id
_entity.type
_entity.pdbx_description
1 polymer ?
#
loop_
_entity_poly.entity_id
_entity_poly.type
_entity_poly.pdbx_seq_one_letter_code
_entity_poly.pdbx_strand_id
1 'polypeptide(L)'
;MFWEEDKDENAPYTVPDDVVDLVYSISCKCLPLDHAHRFSTAIREALPWINDEPTAGIHLIHGAESGNGWMRPEDPTNQLLHLSKRSRMTLRVPGNRIEDAGKLTGAVLDIDGHRLEIGKAKTRLFSTLSTQFARYVVVPDGIDHQDEEAFMRYAAEQLKVLEVPVRKLL
;
A
#
# COMPACT_ATOMS: atom_id res chain seq x y z
N MET A 1 20.77 27.57 22.59
CA MET A 1 21.84 26.73 22.02
C MET A 1 21.13 25.63 21.27
N PHE A 2 20.96 25.80 19.96
CA PHE A 2 20.36 24.78 19.11
C PHE A 2 21.47 23.83 18.69
N TRP A 3 21.26 22.55 18.93
CA TRP A 3 22.12 21.47 18.45
C TRP A 3 21.62 21.08 17.08
N GLU A 4 22.33 21.51 16.02
CA GLU A 4 22.17 20.92 14.70
C GLU A 4 23.12 19.73 14.63
N GLU A 5 22.55 18.55 14.42
CA GLU A 5 23.34 17.38 14.03
C GLU A 5 23.96 17.68 12.65
N ASP A 6 25.28 17.75 12.58
CA ASP A 6 26.01 17.77 11.32
C ASP A 6 25.71 16.45 10.58
N LYS A 7 24.66 16.43 9.77
CA LYS A 7 24.43 15.33 8.85
C LYS A 7 25.50 15.40 7.79
N ASP A 8 26.38 14.41 7.78
CA ASP A 8 27.34 14.21 6.69
C ASP A 8 26.55 14.08 5.37
N GLU A 9 26.54 15.13 4.56
CA GLU A 9 25.80 15.18 3.29
C GLU A 9 26.26 14.10 2.29
N ASN A 10 27.42 13.48 2.54
CA ASN A 10 28.00 12.41 1.73
C ASN A 10 27.75 11.02 2.31
N ALA A 11 27.15 10.89 3.49
CA ALA A 11 26.82 9.59 4.04
C ALA A 11 25.76 8.88 3.15
N PRO A 12 25.95 7.60 2.79
CA PRO A 12 24.97 6.88 2.02
C PRO A 12 23.67 6.79 2.80
N TYR A 13 22.56 7.19 2.17
CA TYR A 13 21.24 7.09 2.79
C TYR A 13 20.93 5.65 3.15
N THR A 14 20.70 5.40 4.42
CA THR A 14 20.22 4.10 4.92
C THR A 14 18.71 4.11 5.03
N VAL A 15 18.06 3.17 4.36
CA VAL A 15 16.60 3.02 4.46
C VAL A 15 16.25 2.57 5.87
N PRO A 16 15.38 3.29 6.60
CA PRO A 16 14.91 2.86 7.91
C PRO A 16 14.23 1.48 7.82
N ASP A 17 14.38 0.66 8.86
CA ASP A 17 13.79 -0.68 8.98
C ASP A 17 12.78 -0.78 10.13
N ASP A 18 12.46 0.34 10.75
CA ASP A 18 11.42 0.46 11.78
C ASP A 18 10.02 0.15 11.25
N VAL A 19 9.77 0.41 9.96
CA VAL A 19 8.58 0.01 9.22
C VAL A 19 8.99 -0.70 7.93
N VAL A 20 8.39 -1.84 7.65
CA VAL A 20 8.75 -2.68 6.50
C VAL A 20 7.52 -3.19 5.76
N ASP A 21 7.71 -3.62 4.53
CA ASP A 21 6.71 -4.36 3.78
C ASP A 21 6.94 -5.87 3.94
N LEU A 22 5.91 -6.60 4.39
CA LEU A 22 5.88 -8.06 4.33
C LEU A 22 5.19 -8.49 3.04
N VAL A 23 5.95 -9.15 2.17
CA VAL A 23 5.49 -9.60 0.85
C VAL A 23 5.21 -11.09 0.91
N TYR A 24 3.93 -11.47 0.89
CA TYR A 24 3.47 -12.85 0.95
C TYR A 24 3.31 -13.43 -0.45
N SER A 25 3.69 -14.68 -0.63
CA SER A 25 3.18 -15.48 -1.74
C SER A 25 1.70 -15.78 -1.51
N ILE A 26 0.92 -15.82 -2.55
CA ILE A 26 -0.51 -16.11 -2.48
C ILE A 26 -0.92 -17.14 -3.53
N SER A 27 -1.97 -17.90 -3.23
CA SER A 27 -2.62 -18.81 -4.16
C SER A 27 -4.11 -18.50 -4.22
N CYS A 28 -4.54 -17.98 -5.36
CA CYS A 28 -5.92 -17.71 -5.69
C CYS A 28 -6.02 -17.58 -7.22
N LYS A 29 -7.10 -18.07 -7.82
CA LYS A 29 -7.30 -17.93 -9.29
C LYS A 29 -7.71 -16.53 -9.68
N CYS A 30 -8.66 -15.98 -8.97
CA CYS A 30 -9.20 -14.67 -9.23
C CYS A 30 -9.81 -14.07 -7.95
N LEU A 31 -9.94 -12.76 -7.93
CA LEU A 31 -10.64 -11.98 -6.91
C LEU A 31 -11.63 -11.05 -7.62
N PRO A 32 -12.68 -10.58 -6.94
CA PRO A 32 -13.46 -9.47 -7.44
C PRO A 32 -12.52 -8.29 -7.72
N LEU A 33 -12.77 -7.56 -8.78
CA LEU A 33 -11.93 -6.43 -9.13
C LEU A 33 -11.99 -5.35 -8.04
N ASP A 34 -13.18 -5.12 -7.47
CA ASP A 34 -13.41 -4.29 -6.29
C ASP A 34 -13.31 -5.12 -4.99
N HIS A 35 -12.16 -5.73 -4.76
CA HIS A 35 -11.92 -6.55 -3.57
C HIS A 35 -11.43 -5.73 -2.36
N ALA A 36 -11.15 -4.44 -2.50
CA ALA A 36 -10.47 -3.63 -1.49
C ALA A 36 -11.10 -3.72 -0.10
N HIS A 37 -12.41 -3.50 -0.03
CA HIS A 37 -13.13 -3.52 1.25
C HIS A 37 -13.15 -4.92 1.88
N ARG A 38 -13.54 -5.94 1.12
CA ARG A 38 -13.62 -7.33 1.61
C ARG A 38 -12.26 -7.87 2.02
N PHE A 39 -11.25 -7.58 1.22
CA PHE A 39 -9.88 -7.96 1.52
C PHE A 39 -9.36 -7.29 2.80
N SER A 40 -9.57 -5.98 2.93
CA SER A 40 -9.21 -5.24 4.13
C SER A 40 -9.93 -5.78 5.38
N THR A 41 -11.21 -6.11 5.28
CA THR A 41 -11.99 -6.70 6.38
C THR A 41 -11.40 -8.05 6.79
N ALA A 42 -11.16 -8.96 5.85
CA ALA A 42 -10.61 -10.28 6.14
C ALA A 42 -9.21 -10.22 6.79
N ILE A 43 -8.36 -9.27 6.37
CA ILE A 43 -7.05 -9.06 7.02
C ILE A 43 -7.23 -8.55 8.45
N ARG A 44 -8.13 -7.60 8.68
CA ARG A 44 -8.38 -7.03 10.01
C ARG A 44 -9.00 -8.06 10.98
N GLU A 45 -9.83 -8.96 10.49
CA GLU A 45 -10.35 -10.08 11.27
C GLU A 45 -9.23 -11.06 11.66
N ALA A 46 -8.32 -11.35 10.73
CA ALA A 46 -7.18 -12.24 10.98
C ALA A 46 -6.08 -11.61 11.86
N LEU A 47 -5.92 -10.29 11.78
CA LEU A 47 -4.94 -9.49 12.52
C LEU A 47 -5.61 -8.28 13.17
N PRO A 48 -6.38 -8.45 14.26
CA PRO A 48 -7.14 -7.35 14.86
C PRO A 48 -6.30 -6.13 15.27
N TRP A 49 -5.04 -6.35 15.66
CA TRP A 49 -4.12 -5.29 16.07
C TRP A 49 -3.81 -4.26 14.94
N ILE A 50 -4.03 -4.62 13.67
CA ILE A 50 -3.75 -3.73 12.53
C ILE A 50 -4.67 -2.49 12.53
N ASN A 51 -5.80 -2.56 13.23
CA ASN A 51 -6.73 -1.42 13.35
C ASN A 51 -6.18 -0.28 14.21
N ASP A 52 -5.34 -0.64 15.19
CA ASP A 52 -4.80 0.29 16.19
C ASP A 52 -3.36 0.69 15.89
N GLU A 53 -2.80 0.20 14.78
CA GLU A 53 -1.41 0.43 14.40
C GLU A 53 -1.33 1.50 13.29
N PRO A 54 -0.94 2.74 13.62
CA PRO A 54 -1.00 3.87 12.68
C PRO A 54 -0.02 3.75 11.51
N THR A 55 1.04 2.96 11.66
CA THR A 55 2.04 2.74 10.62
C THR A 55 1.77 1.51 9.77
N ALA A 56 0.71 0.75 10.10
CA ALA A 56 0.32 -0.40 9.31
C ALA A 56 -0.46 -0.02 8.04
N GLY A 57 -0.29 -0.81 7.00
CA GLY A 57 -0.99 -0.61 5.74
C GLY A 57 -1.28 -1.91 5.01
N ILE A 58 -2.44 -1.98 4.39
CA ILE A 58 -2.87 -3.11 3.56
C ILE A 58 -2.80 -2.65 2.10
N HIS A 59 -1.88 -3.24 1.33
CA HIS A 59 -1.78 -2.94 -0.10
C HIS A 59 -2.78 -3.78 -0.89
N LEU A 60 -3.38 -3.19 -1.91
CA LEU A 60 -4.25 -3.92 -2.84
C LEU A 60 -3.45 -4.98 -3.60
N ILE A 61 -4.11 -6.10 -3.88
CA ILE A 61 -3.57 -7.13 -4.74
C ILE A 61 -3.76 -6.71 -6.20
N HIS A 62 -2.69 -6.76 -6.97
CA HIS A 62 -2.70 -6.40 -8.39
C HIS A 62 -2.46 -7.62 -9.26
N GLY A 63 -3.14 -7.67 -10.40
CA GLY A 63 -2.90 -8.68 -11.44
C GLY A 63 -1.56 -8.46 -12.13
N ALA A 64 -0.95 -9.55 -12.60
CA ALA A 64 0.36 -9.50 -13.28
C ALA A 64 0.29 -8.91 -14.70
N GLU A 65 -0.89 -8.78 -15.29
CA GLU A 65 -1.07 -8.29 -16.66
C GLU A 65 -0.92 -6.78 -16.82
N SER A 66 -0.86 -6.04 -15.72
CA SER A 66 -0.73 -4.59 -15.78
C SER A 66 0.73 -4.12 -15.89
N GLY A 67 1.51 -4.74 -16.77
CA GLY A 67 2.90 -4.31 -17.04
C GLY A 67 3.03 -2.83 -17.42
N ASN A 68 1.97 -2.21 -17.93
CA ASN A 68 1.92 -0.82 -18.36
C ASN A 68 0.89 0.04 -17.60
N GLY A 69 0.45 -0.40 -16.44
CA GLY A 69 -0.51 0.37 -15.67
C GLY A 69 -1.81 -0.40 -15.42
N TRP A 70 -2.54 0.12 -14.49
CA TRP A 70 -3.83 -0.40 -14.12
C TRP A 70 -4.88 0.07 -15.13
N MET A 71 -5.53 -0.87 -15.81
CA MET A 71 -6.72 -0.55 -16.58
C MET A 71 -7.90 -0.43 -15.64
N ARG A 72 -8.53 0.74 -15.62
CA ARG A 72 -9.79 0.94 -14.93
C ARG A 72 -10.87 0.19 -15.70
N PRO A 73 -11.56 -0.79 -15.10
CA PRO A 73 -12.65 -1.47 -15.78
C PRO A 73 -13.82 -0.52 -16.00
N GLU A 74 -14.51 -0.70 -17.10
CA GLU A 74 -15.73 0.05 -17.44
C GLU A 74 -16.88 -0.28 -16.47
N ASP A 75 -16.95 -1.56 -16.03
CA ASP A 75 -17.91 -2.04 -15.02
C ASP A 75 -17.16 -2.86 -13.95
N PRO A 76 -16.83 -2.26 -12.80
CA PRO A 76 -16.12 -2.97 -11.73
C PRO A 76 -16.97 -4.00 -10.99
N THR A 77 -18.31 -3.96 -11.14
CA THR A 77 -19.24 -4.69 -10.27
C THR A 77 -19.21 -6.20 -10.47
N ASN A 78 -18.87 -6.68 -11.67
CA ASN A 78 -18.89 -8.09 -12.03
C ASN A 78 -17.57 -8.57 -12.65
N GLN A 79 -16.53 -7.75 -12.66
CA GLN A 79 -15.26 -8.14 -13.24
C GLN A 79 -14.35 -8.82 -12.21
N LEU A 80 -13.62 -9.82 -12.68
CA LEU A 80 -12.66 -10.56 -11.89
C LEU A 80 -11.23 -10.15 -12.25
N LEU A 81 -10.45 -9.94 -11.21
CA LEU A 81 -9.01 -9.80 -11.31
C LEU A 81 -8.38 -11.19 -11.36
N HIS A 82 -7.88 -11.61 -12.49
CA HIS A 82 -7.17 -12.87 -12.63
C HIS A 82 -5.77 -12.76 -12.05
N LEU A 83 -5.43 -13.69 -11.17
CA LEU A 83 -4.16 -13.71 -10.48
C LEU A 83 -3.22 -14.76 -11.09
N SER A 84 -1.95 -14.45 -11.11
CA SER A 84 -0.88 -15.36 -11.54
C SER A 84 -0.08 -15.87 -10.32
N LYS A 85 0.78 -16.87 -10.55
CA LYS A 85 1.75 -17.31 -9.53
C LYS A 85 2.72 -16.21 -9.09
N ARG A 86 2.81 -15.10 -9.83
CA ARG A 86 3.65 -13.93 -9.50
C ARG A 86 2.92 -12.90 -8.66
N SER A 87 1.60 -12.96 -8.57
CA SER A 87 0.82 -12.05 -7.72
C SER A 87 1.24 -12.20 -6.26
N ARG A 88 1.26 -11.10 -5.55
CA ARG A 88 1.70 -11.01 -4.16
C ARG A 88 0.71 -10.20 -3.35
N MET A 89 0.60 -10.54 -2.08
CA MET A 89 -0.04 -9.71 -1.07
C MET A 89 1.05 -8.98 -0.29
N THR A 90 0.85 -7.72 0.00
CA THR A 90 1.82 -6.93 0.78
C THR A 90 1.11 -6.27 1.95
N LEU A 91 1.68 -6.42 3.14
CA LEU A 91 1.30 -5.68 4.33
C LEU A 91 2.47 -4.81 4.76
N ARG A 92 2.22 -3.54 5.02
CA ARG A 92 3.15 -2.65 5.68
C ARG A 92 2.99 -2.79 7.18
N VAL A 93 4.06 -3.02 7.89
CA VAL A 93 4.02 -3.24 9.34
C VAL A 93 5.25 -2.64 10.03
N PRO A 94 5.11 -2.16 11.27
CA PRO A 94 6.27 -1.80 12.06
C PRO A 94 7.09 -3.05 12.42
N GLY A 95 8.39 -2.87 12.64
CA GLY A 95 9.35 -3.95 12.88
C GLY A 95 8.95 -4.89 14.02
N ASN A 96 8.38 -4.34 15.10
CA ASN A 96 7.92 -5.10 16.26
C ASN A 96 6.66 -5.95 15.99
N ARG A 97 6.00 -5.80 14.85
CA ARG A 97 4.81 -6.57 14.43
C ARG A 97 5.07 -7.60 13.33
N ILE A 98 6.32 -7.74 12.89
CA ILE A 98 6.69 -8.71 11.84
C ILE A 98 6.28 -10.13 12.23
N GLU A 99 6.56 -10.53 13.47
CA GLU A 99 6.23 -11.88 13.96
C GLU A 99 4.72 -12.11 14.03
N ASP A 100 3.98 -11.12 14.53
CA ASP A 100 2.52 -11.17 14.61
C ASP A 100 1.87 -11.26 13.21
N ALA A 101 2.34 -10.45 12.27
CA ALA A 101 1.88 -10.50 10.89
C ALA A 101 2.27 -11.83 10.21
N GLY A 102 3.41 -12.42 10.59
CA GLY A 102 3.86 -13.72 10.10
C GLY A 102 2.87 -14.86 10.37
N LYS A 103 1.98 -14.72 11.35
CA LYS A 103 0.89 -15.67 11.68
C LYS A 103 -0.13 -15.86 10.56
N LEU A 104 -0.18 -14.94 9.60
CA LEU A 104 -0.99 -15.14 8.39
C LEU A 104 -0.48 -16.26 7.48
N THR A 105 0.78 -16.68 7.62
CA THR A 105 1.33 -17.76 6.80
C THR A 105 0.56 -19.06 7.03
N GLY A 106 -0.02 -19.60 5.96
CA GLY A 106 -0.88 -20.77 6.00
C GLY A 106 -2.36 -20.48 6.21
N ALA A 107 -2.73 -19.22 6.47
CA ALA A 107 -4.11 -18.83 6.59
C ALA A 107 -4.81 -18.86 5.22
N VAL A 108 -6.13 -19.06 5.29
CA VAL A 108 -7.02 -19.01 4.14
C VAL A 108 -8.07 -17.96 4.41
N LEU A 109 -8.11 -16.94 3.58
CA LEU A 109 -9.10 -15.87 3.66
C LEU A 109 -10.19 -16.11 2.61
N ASP A 110 -11.43 -15.82 2.98
CA ASP A 110 -12.54 -15.72 2.05
C ASP A 110 -12.71 -14.25 1.62
N ILE A 111 -12.58 -14.00 0.35
CA ILE A 111 -12.75 -12.66 -0.23
C ILE A 111 -13.95 -12.72 -1.18
N ASP A 112 -15.13 -12.54 -0.61
CA ASP A 112 -16.39 -12.56 -1.36
C ASP A 112 -16.60 -13.89 -2.14
N GLY A 113 -16.42 -15.01 -1.46
CA GLY A 113 -16.51 -16.36 -2.04
C GLY A 113 -15.24 -16.84 -2.76
N HIS A 114 -14.20 -16.02 -2.83
CA HIS A 114 -12.92 -16.39 -3.42
C HIS A 114 -11.91 -16.78 -2.34
N ARG A 115 -11.45 -18.01 -2.39
CA ARG A 115 -10.50 -18.56 -1.44
C ARG A 115 -9.09 -18.07 -1.75
N LEU A 116 -8.54 -17.22 -0.87
CA LEU A 116 -7.17 -16.71 -0.93
C LEU A 116 -6.29 -17.43 0.10
N GLU A 117 -5.38 -18.26 -0.37
CA GLU A 117 -4.39 -18.93 0.48
C GLU A 117 -3.14 -18.06 0.61
N ILE A 118 -2.70 -17.85 1.86
CA ILE A 118 -1.53 -17.02 2.17
C ILE A 118 -0.33 -17.92 2.43
N GLY A 119 0.71 -17.76 1.63
CA GLY A 119 1.96 -18.50 1.78
C GLY A 119 3.00 -17.72 2.61
N LYS A 120 4.27 -18.08 2.46
CA LYS A 120 5.37 -17.48 3.22
C LYS A 120 5.56 -16.00 2.86
N ALA A 121 5.88 -15.21 3.89
CA ALA A 121 6.29 -13.82 3.76
C ALA A 121 7.79 -13.66 3.58
N LYS A 122 8.17 -12.55 2.94
CA LYS A 122 9.54 -12.02 2.93
C LYS A 122 9.49 -10.55 3.31
N THR A 123 10.40 -10.13 4.16
CA THR A 123 10.57 -8.71 4.50
C THR A 123 11.21 -7.97 3.34
N ARG A 124 10.71 -6.77 3.06
CA ARG A 124 11.24 -5.85 2.07
C ARG A 124 11.30 -4.45 2.67
N LEU A 125 12.47 -3.84 2.63
CA LEU A 125 12.65 -2.43 2.98
C LEU A 125 11.99 -1.53 1.92
N PHE A 126 11.75 -0.29 2.28
CA PHE A 126 11.21 0.70 1.35
C PHE A 126 12.19 0.99 0.22
N SER A 127 11.61 1.39 -0.90
CA SER A 127 12.40 1.83 -2.04
C SER A 127 13.03 3.20 -1.76
N THR A 128 14.25 3.40 -2.26
CA THR A 128 14.92 4.71 -2.30
C THR A 128 14.48 5.58 -3.46
N LEU A 129 13.47 5.15 -4.23
CA LEU A 129 12.95 5.94 -5.35
C LEU A 129 12.32 7.24 -4.83
N SER A 130 12.75 8.35 -5.39
CA SER A 130 12.26 9.68 -5.05
C SER A 130 10.90 10.00 -5.66
N THR A 131 10.48 9.24 -6.68
CA THR A 131 9.17 9.42 -7.32
C THR A 131 8.13 8.56 -6.62
N GLN A 132 7.09 9.20 -6.12
CA GLN A 132 5.93 8.56 -5.49
C GLN A 132 4.73 8.64 -6.43
N PHE A 133 3.89 7.62 -6.38
CA PHE A 133 2.69 7.52 -7.20
C PHE A 133 1.50 7.10 -6.34
N ALA A 134 0.40 7.84 -6.45
CA ALA A 134 -0.87 7.47 -5.86
C ALA A 134 -1.90 7.20 -6.97
N ARG A 135 -2.59 6.06 -6.91
CA ARG A 135 -3.65 5.73 -7.88
C ARG A 135 -4.94 6.45 -7.60
N TYR A 136 -5.23 6.65 -6.33
CA TYR A 136 -6.43 7.33 -5.87
C TYR A 136 -6.01 8.33 -4.82
N VAL A 137 -6.53 9.52 -4.96
CA VAL A 137 -6.41 10.57 -3.97
C VAL A 137 -7.82 11.01 -3.61
N VAL A 138 -8.13 11.01 -2.33
CA VAL A 138 -9.40 11.53 -1.84
C VAL A 138 -9.35 13.05 -1.91
N VAL A 139 -10.22 13.63 -2.70
CA VAL A 139 -10.38 15.08 -2.80
C VAL A 139 -11.47 15.50 -1.81
N PRO A 140 -11.19 16.43 -0.89
CA PRO A 140 -12.18 16.87 0.08
C PRO A 140 -13.32 17.66 -0.59
N ASP A 141 -14.45 17.71 0.09
CA ASP A 141 -15.60 18.52 -0.34
C ASP A 141 -15.18 19.98 -0.53
N GLY A 142 -15.62 20.58 -1.64
CA GLY A 142 -15.33 21.98 -1.97
C GLY A 142 -14.17 22.20 -2.95
N ILE A 143 -13.46 21.16 -3.33
CA ILE A 143 -12.51 21.20 -4.45
C ILE A 143 -13.14 20.53 -5.66
N ASP A 144 -13.24 21.29 -6.76
CA ASP A 144 -13.71 20.73 -8.03
C ASP A 144 -12.66 19.76 -8.57
N HIS A 145 -13.08 18.49 -8.79
CA HIS A 145 -12.19 17.46 -9.31
C HIS A 145 -11.79 17.70 -10.77
N GLN A 146 -12.42 18.66 -11.45
CA GLN A 146 -12.06 19.08 -12.80
C GLN A 146 -11.08 20.27 -12.80
N ASP A 147 -10.90 20.93 -11.66
CA ASP A 147 -9.91 22.00 -11.48
C ASP A 147 -8.57 21.43 -11.05
N GLU A 148 -7.74 21.08 -12.03
CA GLU A 148 -6.41 20.54 -11.80
C GLU A 148 -5.51 21.48 -10.98
N GLU A 149 -5.62 22.80 -11.21
CA GLU A 149 -4.81 23.79 -10.51
C GLU A 149 -5.20 23.86 -9.02
N ALA A 150 -6.50 23.87 -8.72
CA ALA A 150 -6.99 23.85 -7.34
C ALA A 150 -6.59 22.56 -6.62
N PHE A 151 -6.67 21.41 -7.30
CA PHE A 151 -6.22 20.15 -6.76
C PHE A 151 -4.71 20.15 -6.48
N MET A 152 -3.88 20.57 -7.41
CA MET A 152 -2.42 20.60 -7.25
C MET A 152 -1.99 21.52 -6.11
N ARG A 153 -2.65 22.67 -5.95
CA ARG A 153 -2.42 23.60 -4.84
C ARG A 153 -2.75 22.95 -3.50
N TYR A 154 -3.90 22.31 -3.40
CA TYR A 154 -4.31 21.57 -2.21
C TYR A 154 -3.32 20.45 -1.87
N ALA A 155 -2.93 19.62 -2.86
CA ALA A 155 -1.98 18.53 -2.65
C ALA A 155 -0.62 19.06 -2.15
N ALA A 156 -0.13 20.16 -2.72
CA ALA A 156 1.11 20.79 -2.27
C ALA A 156 1.03 21.28 -0.81
N GLU A 157 -0.09 21.88 -0.42
CA GLU A 157 -0.33 22.32 0.96
C GLU A 157 -0.36 21.13 1.94
N GLN A 158 -1.05 20.03 1.58
CA GLN A 158 -1.11 18.84 2.42
C GLN A 158 0.27 18.19 2.59
N LEU A 159 1.05 18.08 1.52
CA LEU A 159 2.40 17.53 1.58
C LEU A 159 3.32 18.40 2.43
N LYS A 160 3.15 19.71 2.39
CA LYS A 160 3.88 20.65 3.25
C LYS A 160 3.53 20.46 4.74
N VAL A 161 2.24 20.26 5.06
CA VAL A 161 1.78 19.96 6.43
C VAL A 161 2.37 18.66 6.95
N LEU A 162 2.55 17.68 6.07
CA LEU A 162 3.18 16.39 6.38
C LEU A 162 4.72 16.46 6.37
N GLU A 163 5.31 17.64 6.18
CA GLU A 163 6.76 17.85 6.08
C GLU A 163 7.43 17.00 4.97
N VAL A 164 6.66 16.63 3.94
CA VAL A 164 7.19 15.87 2.80
C VAL A 164 7.80 16.85 1.79
N PRO A 165 9.12 16.83 1.58
CA PRO A 165 9.76 17.70 0.59
C PRO A 165 9.37 17.26 -0.83
N VAL A 166 8.70 18.14 -1.55
CA VAL A 166 8.26 17.87 -2.93
C VAL A 166 8.99 18.79 -3.88
N ARG A 167 9.64 18.21 -4.88
CA ARG A 167 10.31 18.99 -5.94
C ARG A 167 9.38 19.27 -7.12
N LYS A 168 8.46 18.33 -7.42
CA LYS A 168 7.54 18.43 -8.54
C LYS A 168 6.29 17.58 -8.28
N LEU A 169 5.12 18.14 -8.53
CA LEU A 169 3.85 17.45 -8.67
C LEU A 169 3.47 17.39 -10.16
N LEU A 170 2.87 16.29 -10.60
CA LEU A 170 2.42 16.05 -11.97
C LEU A 170 1.05 15.40 -11.93
#